data_40466da9840c66986b5837ded6ac3f4a
#
_entry.id   40466da9840c66986b5837ded6ac3f4a
#
_cell.length_a   1.000
_cell.length_b   1.000
_cell.length_c   1.000
_cell.angle_alpha   90.00
_cell.angle_beta   90.00
_cell.angle_gamma   90.00
#
_symmetry.space_group_name_H-M   'P 1'
#
loop_
_entity.id
_entity.type
_entity.pdbx_description
1 polymer ?
#
loop_
_entity_poly.entity_id
_entity_poly.type
_entity_poly.pdbx_seq_one_letter_code
_entity_poly.pdbx_strand_id
1 'polypeptide(L)'
;PPRSTLFPYTTLFRSANKEVSPRPKQVRLIDSEILDKGKDWVQVRIVCSRGTYIRSIARDLGKHLGVGGYLRELKRTKSEGFTLEQAHTLEDLERIGARAIIPLIESLHIPKARVTRVGEAGIRDGLPIQLSWVLDDVVAPEGTSVAMLDGAGTLLCIARVKREDRKSTRLNSSHRIR
;
A
#
# COMPACT_ATOMS: atom_id res chain seq x y z
N PRO A 1 -22.35 -19.92 -1.80
CA PRO A 1 -21.52 -18.80 -1.42
C PRO A 1 -20.90 -18.18 -2.67
N PRO A 2 -20.85 -16.82 -2.77
CA PRO A 2 -20.27 -16.17 -3.93
C PRO A 2 -18.82 -16.61 -4.08
N ARG A 3 -18.51 -17.22 -5.22
CA ARG A 3 -17.18 -17.71 -5.54
C ARG A 3 -16.25 -16.50 -5.72
N SER A 4 -15.21 -16.43 -4.91
CA SER A 4 -14.18 -15.40 -5.05
C SER A 4 -13.52 -15.50 -6.44
N THR A 5 -13.83 -14.56 -7.32
CA THR A 5 -13.24 -14.40 -8.65
C THR A 5 -11.87 -13.68 -8.61
N LEU A 6 -11.18 -13.72 -7.48
CA LEU A 6 -10.08 -12.81 -7.17
C LEU A 6 -8.73 -13.10 -7.83
N PHE A 7 -8.60 -14.14 -8.66
CA PHE A 7 -7.39 -14.32 -9.47
C PHE A 7 -7.71 -15.00 -10.81
N PRO A 8 -7.32 -14.41 -11.95
CA PRO A 8 -7.38 -15.07 -13.26
C PRO A 8 -6.64 -16.42 -13.25
N TYR A 9 -5.65 -16.56 -12.40
CA TYR A 9 -4.86 -17.76 -12.17
C TYR A 9 -5.68 -18.95 -11.64
N THR A 10 -6.60 -18.71 -10.71
CA THR A 10 -7.46 -19.78 -10.15
C THR A 10 -8.53 -20.25 -11.14
N THR A 11 -8.98 -19.38 -12.03
CA THR A 11 -9.97 -19.73 -13.06
C THR A 11 -9.37 -20.64 -14.12
N LEU A 12 -8.16 -20.35 -14.59
CA LEU A 12 -7.43 -21.17 -15.56
C LEU A 12 -7.11 -22.59 -15.04
N PHE A 13 -6.77 -22.73 -13.76
CA PHE A 13 -6.47 -24.03 -13.18
C PHE A 13 -7.71 -24.83 -12.79
N ARG A 14 -8.81 -24.16 -12.42
CA ARG A 14 -10.09 -24.83 -12.15
C ARG A 14 -10.71 -25.41 -13.41
N SER A 15 -10.63 -24.72 -14.54
CA SER A 15 -11.12 -25.23 -15.83
C SER A 15 -10.32 -26.42 -16.33
N ALA A 16 -9.06 -26.54 -15.93
CA ALA A 16 -8.17 -27.65 -16.28
C ALA A 16 -8.20 -28.81 -15.27
N ASN A 17 -9.06 -28.75 -14.23
CA ASN A 17 -9.17 -29.74 -13.15
C ASN A 17 -7.83 -30.12 -12.49
N LYS A 18 -6.87 -29.18 -12.46
CA LYS A 18 -5.55 -29.36 -11.85
C LYS A 18 -5.60 -28.92 -10.40
N GLU A 19 -5.23 -29.81 -9.51
CA GLU A 19 -4.98 -29.49 -8.11
C GLU A 19 -3.75 -28.59 -8.01
N VAL A 20 -3.96 -27.31 -7.72
CA VAL A 20 -2.88 -26.35 -7.51
C VAL A 20 -2.76 -26.10 -6.02
N SER A 21 -1.67 -26.55 -5.44
CA SER A 21 -1.27 -26.17 -4.11
C SER A 21 -0.50 -24.85 -4.20
N PRO A 22 -1.10 -23.69 -3.84
CA PRO A 22 -0.39 -22.42 -3.87
C PRO A 22 0.78 -22.46 -2.89
N ARG A 23 1.93 -21.95 -3.31
CA ARG A 23 3.11 -21.87 -2.44
C ARG A 23 2.76 -21.06 -1.17
N PRO A 24 3.11 -21.57 0.02
CA PRO A 24 2.91 -20.82 1.25
C PRO A 24 3.59 -19.46 1.16
N LYS A 25 2.86 -18.41 1.49
CA LYS A 25 3.39 -17.05 1.57
C LYS A 25 3.49 -16.65 3.03
N GLN A 26 4.67 -16.26 3.45
CA GLN A 26 4.87 -15.72 4.78
C GLN A 26 4.17 -14.36 4.89
N VAL A 27 3.29 -14.22 5.88
CA VAL A 27 2.57 -12.99 6.22
C VAL A 27 2.83 -12.66 7.68
N ARG A 28 2.69 -11.38 8.02
CA ARG A 28 2.87 -10.93 9.40
C ARG A 28 1.53 -10.45 9.94
N LEU A 29 1.09 -11.02 11.05
CA LEU A 29 0.07 -10.43 11.90
C LEU A 29 0.79 -9.45 12.84
N ILE A 30 0.40 -8.18 12.77
CA ILE A 30 1.04 -7.08 13.51
C ILE A 30 0.31 -6.91 14.84
N ASP A 31 -1.03 -6.95 14.78
CA ASP A 31 -1.89 -6.81 15.94
C ASP A 31 -3.20 -7.56 15.73
N SER A 32 -3.81 -8.04 16.81
CA SER A 32 -5.12 -8.68 16.78
C SER A 32 -5.86 -8.49 18.09
N GLU A 33 -7.16 -8.19 17.99
CA GLU A 33 -8.03 -7.97 19.14
C GLU A 33 -9.39 -8.65 18.91
N ILE A 34 -9.89 -9.34 19.91
CA ILE A 34 -11.25 -9.86 19.90
C ILE A 34 -12.19 -8.73 20.32
N LEU A 35 -13.05 -8.29 19.41
CA LEU A 35 -14.01 -7.23 19.66
C LEU A 35 -15.28 -7.76 20.28
N ASP A 36 -15.74 -8.93 19.83
CA ASP A 36 -16.96 -9.56 20.32
C ASP A 36 -16.98 -11.05 19.97
N LYS A 37 -17.79 -11.83 20.67
CA LYS A 37 -17.93 -13.27 20.46
C LYS A 37 -19.30 -13.79 20.84
N GLY A 38 -19.77 -14.78 20.11
CA GLY A 38 -20.96 -15.56 20.43
C GLY A 38 -20.65 -17.04 20.58
N LYS A 39 -21.68 -17.86 20.57
CA LYS A 39 -21.56 -19.32 20.74
C LYS A 39 -20.74 -19.96 19.60
N ASP A 40 -20.93 -19.48 18.38
CA ASP A 40 -20.38 -20.06 17.14
C ASP A 40 -19.69 -19.02 16.22
N TRP A 41 -19.46 -17.83 16.74
CA TRP A 41 -18.79 -16.76 15.99
C TRP A 41 -17.89 -15.91 16.88
N VAL A 42 -16.90 -15.29 16.25
CA VAL A 42 -16.02 -14.32 16.87
C VAL A 42 -15.79 -13.16 15.91
N GLN A 43 -15.86 -11.94 16.44
CA GLN A 43 -15.47 -10.72 15.71
C GLN A 43 -14.09 -10.28 16.15
N VAL A 44 -13.17 -10.19 15.19
CA VAL A 44 -11.79 -9.82 15.46
C VAL A 44 -11.37 -8.62 14.63
N ARG A 45 -10.60 -7.72 15.24
CA ARG A 45 -9.84 -6.71 14.54
C ARG A 45 -8.44 -7.26 14.27
N ILE A 46 -7.98 -7.19 13.04
CA ILE A 46 -6.67 -7.71 12.65
C ILE A 46 -5.90 -6.61 11.90
N VAL A 47 -4.67 -6.35 12.34
CA VAL A 47 -3.69 -5.55 11.61
C VAL A 47 -2.65 -6.50 11.03
N CYS A 48 -2.51 -6.51 9.72
CA CYS A 48 -1.65 -7.48 9.04
C CYS A 48 -0.90 -6.88 7.85
N SER A 49 0.16 -7.56 7.44
CA SER A 49 0.94 -7.18 6.27
C SER A 49 0.18 -7.37 4.96
N ARG A 50 0.67 -6.74 3.90
CA ARG A 50 0.13 -6.89 2.53
C ARG A 50 0.14 -8.36 2.10
N GLY A 51 -0.92 -8.74 1.39
CA GLY A 51 -1.06 -10.10 0.87
C GLY A 51 -1.54 -11.13 1.87
N THR A 52 -1.97 -10.71 3.07
CA THR A 52 -2.63 -11.58 4.04
C THR A 52 -4.06 -11.88 3.60
N TYR A 53 -4.39 -13.17 3.53
CA TYR A 53 -5.75 -13.63 3.20
C TYR A 53 -6.53 -13.88 4.47
N ILE A 54 -7.46 -12.99 4.83
CA ILE A 54 -8.27 -13.09 6.05
C ILE A 54 -9.11 -14.37 6.05
N ARG A 55 -9.56 -14.84 4.88
CA ARG A 55 -10.25 -16.14 4.76
C ARG A 55 -9.37 -17.32 5.19
N SER A 56 -8.07 -17.25 4.93
CA SER A 56 -7.14 -18.30 5.38
C SER A 56 -6.99 -18.27 6.90
N ILE A 57 -6.94 -17.08 7.51
CA ILE A 57 -6.91 -16.95 8.96
C ILE A 57 -8.16 -17.59 9.59
N ALA A 58 -9.35 -17.29 9.07
CA ALA A 58 -10.59 -17.86 9.58
C ALA A 58 -10.61 -19.40 9.48
N ARG A 59 -10.18 -19.94 8.33
CA ARG A 59 -10.06 -21.38 8.10
C ARG A 59 -9.06 -22.03 9.06
N ASP A 60 -7.88 -21.43 9.20
CA ASP A 60 -6.78 -21.99 9.97
C ASP A 60 -7.08 -21.92 11.47
N LEU A 61 -7.76 -20.86 11.94
CA LEU A 61 -8.30 -20.75 13.29
C LEU A 61 -9.32 -21.85 13.57
N GLY A 62 -10.31 -22.02 12.69
CA GLY A 62 -11.31 -23.07 12.83
C GLY A 62 -10.72 -24.48 12.81
N LYS A 63 -9.68 -24.71 12.00
CA LYS A 63 -8.93 -25.97 11.99
C LYS A 63 -8.19 -26.18 13.31
N HIS A 64 -7.55 -25.15 13.86
CA HIS A 64 -6.84 -25.22 15.13
C HIS A 64 -7.76 -25.54 16.31
N LEU A 65 -8.99 -24.99 16.28
CA LEU A 65 -10.03 -25.25 17.27
C LEU A 65 -10.76 -26.59 17.06
N GLY A 66 -10.50 -27.31 15.97
CA GLY A 66 -11.14 -28.60 15.67
C GLY A 66 -12.59 -28.52 15.19
N VAL A 67 -13.12 -27.30 14.95
CA VAL A 67 -14.54 -27.07 14.62
C VAL A 67 -14.76 -26.60 13.19
N GLY A 68 -13.69 -26.37 12.43
CA GLY A 68 -13.76 -25.69 11.14
C GLY A 68 -14.04 -24.20 11.30
N GLY A 69 -13.91 -23.46 10.20
CA GLY A 69 -14.17 -22.01 10.23
C GLY A 69 -14.25 -21.39 8.85
N TYR A 70 -15.04 -20.35 8.75
CA TYR A 70 -15.16 -19.55 7.52
C TYR A 70 -15.33 -18.06 7.87
N LEU A 71 -14.99 -17.21 6.93
CA LEU A 71 -15.18 -15.77 7.06
C LEU A 71 -16.63 -15.42 6.68
N ARG A 72 -17.42 -14.98 7.64
CA ARG A 72 -18.81 -14.54 7.46
C ARG A 72 -18.86 -13.14 6.86
N GLU A 73 -18.16 -12.20 7.49
CA GLU A 73 -18.13 -10.79 7.10
C GLU A 73 -16.71 -10.25 7.14
N LEU A 74 -16.42 -9.27 6.29
CA LEU A 74 -15.15 -8.57 6.27
C LEU A 74 -15.37 -7.08 6.03
N LYS A 75 -14.92 -6.26 6.96
CA LYS A 75 -14.89 -4.82 6.84
C LYS A 75 -13.44 -4.33 6.90
N ARG A 76 -12.97 -3.71 5.83
CA ARG A 76 -11.65 -3.07 5.82
C ARG A 76 -11.80 -1.65 6.34
N THR A 77 -11.22 -1.36 7.49
CA THR A 77 -11.28 -0.03 8.13
C THR A 77 -10.09 0.85 7.79
N LYS A 78 -8.96 0.25 7.38
CA LYS A 78 -7.75 0.97 6.96
C LYS A 78 -7.01 0.20 5.88
N SER A 79 -6.43 0.92 4.92
CA SER A 79 -5.54 0.37 3.90
C SER A 79 -4.42 1.36 3.64
N GLU A 80 -3.19 1.00 4.06
CA GLU A 80 -2.03 1.90 4.02
C GLU A 80 -2.31 3.20 4.79
N GLY A 81 -2.30 4.36 4.12
CA GLY A 81 -2.58 5.65 4.73
C GLY A 81 -4.05 6.05 4.75
N PHE A 82 -4.94 5.31 4.07
CA PHE A 82 -6.36 5.64 3.93
C PHE A 82 -7.20 4.94 4.99
N THR A 83 -8.18 5.67 5.55
CA THR A 83 -9.15 5.14 6.51
C THR A 83 -10.54 5.04 5.87
N LEU A 84 -11.43 4.27 6.51
CA LEU A 84 -12.81 4.13 6.04
C LEU A 84 -13.59 5.45 6.07
N GLU A 85 -13.21 6.37 6.98
CA GLU A 85 -13.84 7.68 7.10
C GLU A 85 -13.61 8.59 5.89
N GLN A 86 -12.51 8.33 5.15
CA GLN A 86 -12.17 9.03 3.91
C GLN A 86 -12.81 8.38 2.67
N ALA A 87 -13.49 7.24 2.85
CA ALA A 87 -14.10 6.53 1.75
C ALA A 87 -15.48 7.13 1.41
N HIS A 88 -15.79 7.14 0.14
CA HIS A 88 -17.09 7.56 -0.38
C HIS A 88 -17.91 6.34 -0.82
N THR A 89 -19.23 6.41 -0.69
CA THR A 89 -20.14 5.43 -1.31
C THR A 89 -20.20 5.68 -2.83
N LEU A 90 -20.76 4.72 -3.57
CA LEU A 90 -20.97 4.91 -5.01
C LEU A 90 -21.92 6.07 -5.29
N GLU A 91 -22.99 6.22 -4.48
CA GLU A 91 -23.93 7.34 -4.56
C GLU A 91 -23.26 8.68 -4.27
N ASP A 92 -22.32 8.71 -3.31
CA ASP A 92 -21.54 9.91 -3.06
C ASP A 92 -20.63 10.26 -4.24
N LEU A 93 -19.99 9.27 -4.86
CA LEU A 93 -19.13 9.49 -6.02
C LEU A 93 -19.91 10.03 -7.21
N GLU A 94 -21.13 9.54 -7.46
CA GLU A 94 -22.01 10.07 -8.50
C GLU A 94 -22.36 11.55 -8.26
N ARG A 95 -22.61 11.91 -7.01
CA ARG A 95 -22.97 13.28 -6.60
C ARG A 95 -21.77 14.23 -6.59
N ILE A 96 -20.62 13.80 -6.08
CA ILE A 96 -19.42 14.63 -5.87
C ILE A 96 -18.59 14.74 -7.15
N GLY A 97 -18.57 13.66 -7.95
CA GLY A 97 -17.81 13.58 -9.18
C GLY A 97 -16.30 13.73 -8.96
N ALA A 98 -15.66 14.51 -9.80
CA ALA A 98 -14.20 14.70 -9.75
C ALA A 98 -13.66 15.28 -8.44
N ARG A 99 -14.49 15.87 -7.60
CA ARG A 99 -14.10 16.41 -6.28
C ARG A 99 -13.73 15.30 -5.28
N ALA A 100 -14.16 14.06 -5.53
CA ALA A 100 -13.78 12.92 -4.71
C ALA A 100 -12.34 12.43 -4.96
N ILE A 101 -11.68 12.93 -6.00
CA ILE A 101 -10.31 12.54 -6.35
C ILE A 101 -9.35 13.19 -5.35
N ILE A 102 -8.66 12.37 -4.58
CA ILE A 102 -7.58 12.83 -3.72
C ILE A 102 -6.36 13.14 -4.60
N PRO A 103 -5.78 14.35 -4.49
CA PRO A 103 -4.57 14.70 -5.22
C PRO A 103 -3.44 13.69 -4.94
N LEU A 104 -2.68 13.32 -5.98
CA LEU A 104 -1.63 12.32 -5.86
C LEU A 104 -0.64 12.64 -4.73
N ILE A 105 -0.26 13.90 -4.59
CA ILE A 105 0.70 14.32 -3.56
C ILE A 105 0.15 14.13 -2.13
N GLU A 106 -1.15 14.25 -1.92
CA GLU A 106 -1.81 14.02 -0.64
C GLU A 106 -1.95 12.52 -0.35
N SER A 107 -2.10 11.70 -1.41
CA SER A 107 -2.18 10.26 -1.29
C SER A 107 -0.83 9.58 -0.98
N LEU A 108 0.28 10.29 -1.20
CA LEU A 108 1.62 9.79 -0.92
C LEU A 108 1.99 10.00 0.55
N HIS A 109 1.99 8.91 1.33
CA HIS A 109 2.38 8.88 2.74
C HIS A 109 3.89 8.61 2.89
N ILE A 110 4.69 9.37 2.13
CA ILE A 110 6.16 9.33 2.16
C ILE A 110 6.71 10.72 2.42
N PRO A 111 7.95 10.86 2.92
CA PRO A 111 8.62 12.14 3.05
C PRO A 111 8.58 12.93 1.75
N LYS A 112 8.49 14.24 1.86
CA LYS A 112 8.43 15.18 0.74
C LYS A 112 9.60 16.14 0.82
N ALA A 113 10.19 16.49 -0.32
CA ALA A 113 11.27 17.47 -0.41
C ALA A 113 11.11 18.35 -1.62
N ARG A 114 11.28 19.65 -1.44
CA ARG A 114 11.31 20.62 -2.54
C ARG A 114 12.70 20.70 -3.13
N VAL A 115 12.77 21.00 -4.42
CA VAL A 115 14.02 21.21 -5.12
C VAL A 115 14.16 22.63 -5.66
N THR A 116 15.41 23.05 -5.89
CA THR A 116 15.73 24.29 -6.56
C THR A 116 15.29 24.25 -8.02
N ARG A 117 15.20 25.40 -8.69
CA ARG A 117 14.91 25.47 -10.15
C ARG A 117 15.92 24.69 -10.99
N VAL A 118 17.19 24.69 -10.58
CA VAL A 118 18.23 23.89 -11.25
C VAL A 118 17.94 22.39 -11.07
N GLY A 119 17.55 21.98 -9.86
CA GLY A 119 17.16 20.61 -9.58
C GLY A 119 15.92 20.18 -10.37
N GLU A 120 14.93 21.06 -10.51
CA GLU A 120 13.74 20.80 -11.33
C GLU A 120 14.12 20.51 -12.79
N ALA A 121 14.95 21.37 -13.39
CA ALA A 121 15.44 21.16 -14.77
C ALA A 121 16.20 19.83 -14.88
N GLY A 122 17.15 19.57 -13.99
CA GLY A 122 17.91 18.33 -13.98
C GLY A 122 17.05 17.08 -13.84
N ILE A 123 16.00 17.11 -12.98
CA ILE A 123 15.05 15.99 -12.83
C ILE A 123 14.24 15.78 -14.12
N ARG A 124 13.80 16.85 -14.77
CA ARG A 124 13.07 16.78 -16.05
C ARG A 124 13.93 16.19 -17.17
N ASP A 125 15.22 16.50 -17.16
CA ASP A 125 16.22 15.95 -18.10
C ASP A 125 16.66 14.51 -17.73
N GLY A 126 16.19 13.96 -16.61
CA GLY A 126 16.49 12.61 -16.17
C GLY A 126 17.86 12.46 -15.51
N LEU A 127 18.46 13.55 -15.06
CA LEU A 127 19.74 13.53 -14.36
C LEU A 127 19.61 12.95 -12.94
N PRO A 128 20.66 12.33 -12.39
CA PRO A 128 20.69 11.92 -10.97
C PRO A 128 20.51 13.12 -10.04
N ILE A 129 19.67 12.95 -9.03
CA ILE A 129 19.36 14.02 -8.09
C ILE A 129 20.56 14.27 -7.18
N GLN A 130 21.02 15.53 -7.15
CA GLN A 130 22.09 15.97 -6.27
C GLN A 130 21.50 16.56 -4.98
N LEU A 131 22.15 16.31 -3.83
CA LEU A 131 21.73 16.87 -2.55
C LEU A 131 21.69 18.40 -2.54
N SER A 132 22.60 19.05 -3.25
CA SER A 132 22.63 20.52 -3.43
C SER A 132 21.37 21.09 -4.08
N TRP A 133 20.56 20.26 -4.73
CA TRP A 133 19.29 20.66 -5.32
C TRP A 133 18.13 20.60 -4.35
N VAL A 134 18.28 19.88 -3.21
CA VAL A 134 17.22 19.66 -2.22
C VAL A 134 17.21 20.82 -1.23
N LEU A 135 16.06 21.46 -1.07
CA LEU A 135 15.87 22.63 -0.20
C LEU A 135 15.52 22.22 1.24
N ASP A 136 14.85 21.11 1.41
CA ASP A 136 14.36 20.63 2.71
C ASP A 136 15.33 19.61 3.31
N ASP A 137 15.56 19.67 4.62
CA ASP A 137 16.35 18.67 5.34
C ASP A 137 15.58 17.35 5.45
N VAL A 138 15.83 16.45 4.53
CA VAL A 138 15.21 15.12 4.55
C VAL A 138 16.15 14.12 5.19
N VAL A 139 15.91 13.81 6.46
CA VAL A 139 16.57 12.72 7.16
C VAL A 139 15.75 11.45 6.96
N ALA A 140 16.18 10.58 6.07
CA ALA A 140 15.49 9.33 5.80
C ALA A 140 16.49 8.16 5.69
N PRO A 141 16.13 6.97 6.23
CA PRO A 141 16.96 5.77 6.09
C PRO A 141 17.21 5.40 4.63
N GLU A 142 18.30 4.69 4.37
CA GLU A 142 18.57 4.15 3.05
C GLU A 142 17.42 3.25 2.56
N GLY A 143 17.10 3.35 1.28
CA GLY A 143 15.97 2.64 0.65
C GLY A 143 14.62 3.34 0.80
N THR A 144 14.53 4.42 1.59
CA THR A 144 13.29 5.19 1.72
C THR A 144 12.95 5.92 0.43
N SER A 145 11.68 5.88 0.04
CA SER A 145 11.15 6.70 -1.05
C SER A 145 10.82 8.10 -0.57
N VAL A 146 11.18 9.12 -1.35
CA VAL A 146 10.94 10.54 -1.08
C VAL A 146 10.27 11.18 -2.30
N ALA A 147 9.19 11.92 -2.10
CA ALA A 147 8.53 12.69 -3.15
C ALA A 147 9.27 14.00 -3.38
N MET A 148 9.76 14.22 -4.59
CA MET A 148 10.45 15.44 -4.98
C MET A 148 9.45 16.41 -5.60
N LEU A 149 9.40 17.64 -5.07
CA LEU A 149 8.45 18.67 -5.45
C LEU A 149 9.17 19.86 -6.07
N ASP A 150 8.49 20.52 -7.01
CA ASP A 150 8.92 21.86 -7.48
C ASP A 150 8.62 22.95 -6.43
N GLY A 151 8.96 24.20 -6.77
CA GLY A 151 8.70 25.36 -5.93
C GLY A 151 7.20 25.63 -5.69
N ALA A 152 6.32 25.15 -6.54
CA ALA A 152 4.86 25.26 -6.43
C ALA A 152 4.22 24.10 -5.64
N GLY A 153 5.02 23.10 -5.24
CA GLY A 153 4.53 21.90 -4.54
C GLY A 153 4.02 20.79 -5.47
N THR A 154 4.28 20.90 -6.79
CA THR A 154 3.90 19.87 -7.75
C THR A 154 4.90 18.72 -7.71
N LEU A 155 4.40 17.48 -7.76
CA LEU A 155 5.22 16.29 -7.76
C LEU A 155 6.01 16.16 -9.08
N LEU A 156 7.33 16.15 -8.99
CA LEU A 156 8.24 15.93 -10.12
C LEU A 156 8.57 14.45 -10.30
N CYS A 157 8.97 13.78 -9.22
CA CYS A 157 9.30 12.36 -9.24
C CYS A 157 9.30 11.77 -7.83
N ILE A 158 9.40 10.45 -7.74
CA ILE A 158 9.70 9.73 -6.50
C ILE A 158 11.14 9.26 -6.57
N ALA A 159 11.96 9.74 -5.64
CA ALA A 159 13.34 9.36 -5.50
C ALA A 159 13.52 8.31 -4.41
N ARG A 160 14.59 7.52 -4.50
CA ARG A 160 14.99 6.58 -3.45
C ARG A 160 16.31 7.01 -2.84
N VAL A 161 16.35 7.07 -1.51
CA VAL A 161 17.58 7.38 -0.77
C VAL A 161 18.57 6.23 -0.96
N LYS A 162 19.78 6.56 -1.44
CA LYS A 162 20.93 5.66 -1.48
C LYS A 162 22.06 6.27 -0.67
N ARG A 163 22.72 5.49 0.17
CA ARG A 163 24.03 5.86 0.73
C ARG A 163 25.09 5.46 -0.26
N GLU A 164 25.85 6.42 -0.73
CA GLU A 164 27.12 6.17 -1.38
C GLU A 164 28.22 6.21 -0.33
N ASP A 165 29.23 5.30 -0.43
CA ASP A 165 30.31 5.17 0.55
C ASP A 165 30.87 6.51 1.00
N ARG A 166 30.77 6.74 2.27
CA ARG A 166 31.44 7.69 3.18
C ARG A 166 31.42 9.20 2.91
N LYS A 167 30.94 9.76 1.79
CA LYS A 167 31.00 11.22 1.57
C LYS A 167 29.76 11.92 0.99
N SER A 168 28.80 11.23 0.45
CA SER A 168 27.54 11.91 -0.02
C SER A 168 26.34 10.98 -0.03
N THR A 169 25.21 11.46 0.44
CA THR A 169 23.91 10.81 0.24
C THR A 169 23.36 11.25 -1.12
N ARG A 170 23.08 10.33 -2.04
CA ARG A 170 22.45 10.63 -3.32
C ARG A 170 21.02 10.12 -3.35
N LEU A 171 20.13 10.88 -3.98
CA LEU A 171 18.77 10.50 -4.27
C LEU A 171 18.68 10.07 -5.75
N ASN A 172 18.29 8.83 -6.00
CA ASN A 172 18.07 8.35 -7.37
C ASN A 172 16.57 8.35 -7.69
N SER A 173 16.20 8.95 -8.80
CA SER A 173 14.83 8.87 -9.33
C SER A 173 14.52 7.45 -9.79
N SER A 174 13.55 6.81 -9.17
CA SER A 174 13.18 5.42 -9.50
C SER A 174 12.00 5.29 -10.46
N HIS A 175 11.21 6.34 -10.67
CA HIS A 175 10.09 6.33 -11.63
C HIS A 175 9.78 7.74 -12.12
N ARG A 176 9.75 7.88 -13.44
CA ARG A 176 9.21 9.06 -14.12
C ARG A 176 7.70 8.87 -14.23
N ILE A 177 6.92 9.77 -13.65
CA ILE A 177 5.48 9.84 -13.90
C ILE A 177 5.31 10.53 -15.26
N ARG A 178 4.72 9.83 -16.25
CA ARG A 178 4.31 10.40 -17.53
C ARG A 178 2.88 10.92 -17.44
#